data_7d713e9589943b66af96cdc44b9edb95
#
_entry.id   7d713e9589943b66af96cdc44b9edb95
#
_cell.length_a   1.000
_cell.length_b   1.000
_cell.length_c   1.000
_cell.angle_alpha   90.00
_cell.angle_beta   90.00
_cell.angle_gamma   90.00
#
_symmetry.space_group_name_H-M   'P 1'
#
loop_
_entity.id
_entity.type
_entity.pdbx_description
1 polymer ?
#
loop_
_entity_poly.entity_id
_entity_poly.type
_entity_poly.pdbx_seq_one_letter_code
_entity_poly.pdbx_strand_id
1 'polypeptide(L)'
;MPGDSFLHRMDPRVKIVLLFFYLLLVFFVENAAGFLALGVSIALLMIVSQVPLGMQLRSIRPILWIVLFTFGVHLFMTPGTELFAVGPLSTTWEGLTRGVYIGLRLILLILLSTLLTLTTSPLRLTDGLEALLSPLRRVGVPVHELSMMMTIALRFIPTLLEELDRIMKAQKARGADFEHGSIVRRMRAIVPVLVPLFLSAFRRADELAMAMEARCYRGGEGRTQMKELHIGRVDYAAVAVFVLGAAGICAVSAGGLSFAP
;
A
#
# COMPACT_ATOMS: atom_id res chain seq x y z
N MET A 1 -4.91 -10.53 5.10
CA MET A 1 -5.43 -11.90 5.36
C MET A 1 -5.11 -12.30 6.79
N PRO A 2 -5.96 -13.09 7.47
CA PRO A 2 -5.57 -13.70 8.73
C PRO A 2 -4.46 -14.73 8.46
N GLY A 3 -3.33 -14.59 9.12
CA GLY A 3 -2.18 -15.49 9.04
C GLY A 3 -1.34 -15.38 10.30
N ASP A 4 -0.61 -16.45 10.65
CA ASP A 4 0.18 -16.55 11.88
C ASP A 4 1.69 -16.46 11.64
N SER A 5 2.10 -15.99 10.44
CA SER A 5 3.52 -15.88 10.12
C SER A 5 4.25 -14.82 10.97
N PHE A 6 5.58 -14.90 11.00
CA PHE A 6 6.43 -13.91 11.65
C PHE A 6 6.05 -12.47 11.28
N LEU A 7 5.79 -12.21 9.98
CA LEU A 7 5.40 -10.89 9.51
C LEU A 7 4.01 -10.47 10.02
N HIS A 8 3.06 -11.39 10.20
CA HIS A 8 1.73 -11.05 10.72
C HIS A 8 1.75 -10.64 12.20
N ARG A 9 2.70 -11.16 12.97
CA ARG A 9 2.85 -10.89 14.43
C ARG A 9 3.62 -9.62 14.73
N MET A 10 4.37 -9.07 13.77
CA MET A 10 5.14 -7.84 13.94
C MET A 10 4.26 -6.64 14.29
N ASP A 11 4.82 -5.72 15.07
CA ASP A 11 4.22 -4.42 15.36
C ASP A 11 4.08 -3.60 14.04
N PRO A 12 2.89 -3.04 13.76
CA PRO A 12 2.65 -2.28 12.53
C PRO A 12 3.55 -1.04 12.40
N ARG A 13 3.98 -0.42 13.49
CA ARG A 13 4.94 0.71 13.49
C ARG A 13 6.26 0.29 12.86
N VAL A 14 6.83 -0.80 13.38
CA VAL A 14 8.11 -1.35 12.92
C VAL A 14 8.00 -1.75 11.46
N LYS A 15 6.89 -2.38 11.07
CA LYS A 15 6.65 -2.80 9.70
C LYS A 15 6.60 -1.62 8.71
N ILE A 16 5.89 -0.55 9.07
CA ILE A 16 5.79 0.67 8.23
C ILE A 16 7.18 1.30 8.07
N VAL A 17 7.92 1.44 9.17
CA VAL A 17 9.26 2.03 9.15
C VAL A 17 10.24 1.17 8.35
N LEU A 18 10.26 -0.14 8.57
CA LEU A 18 11.13 -1.05 7.82
C LEU A 18 10.79 -1.06 6.33
N LEU A 19 9.49 -1.08 5.99
CA LEU A 19 9.08 -0.97 4.58
C LEU A 19 9.58 0.33 3.95
N PHE A 20 9.41 1.46 4.65
CA PHE A 20 9.86 2.76 4.14
C PHE A 20 11.36 2.75 3.85
N PHE A 21 12.18 2.28 4.80
CA PHE A 21 13.62 2.18 4.58
C PHE A 21 13.98 1.16 3.49
N TYR A 22 13.21 0.08 3.36
CA TYR A 22 13.43 -0.90 2.30
C TYR A 22 13.10 -0.33 0.92
N LEU A 23 12.01 0.46 0.81
CA LEU A 23 11.69 1.18 -0.42
C LEU A 23 12.80 2.16 -0.80
N LEU A 24 13.34 2.91 0.18
CA LEU A 24 14.50 3.78 -0.06
C LEU A 24 15.72 2.98 -0.54
N LEU A 25 16.00 1.84 0.08
CA LEU A 25 17.13 0.99 -0.31
C LEU A 25 17.04 0.56 -1.78
N VAL A 26 15.84 0.25 -2.28
CA VAL A 26 15.63 -0.10 -3.70
C VAL A 26 16.03 1.04 -4.65
N PHE A 27 15.91 2.30 -4.22
CA PHE A 27 16.34 3.45 -5.03
C PHE A 27 17.85 3.66 -5.02
N PHE A 28 18.53 3.31 -3.95
CA PHE A 28 19.98 3.46 -3.83
C PHE A 28 20.79 2.38 -4.55
N VAL A 29 20.14 1.27 -4.90
CA VAL A 29 20.83 0.19 -5.62
C VAL A 29 20.82 0.45 -7.13
N GLU A 30 22.02 0.47 -7.73
CA GLU A 30 22.24 0.73 -9.17
C GLU A 30 22.91 -0.45 -9.90
N ASN A 31 23.44 -1.44 -9.16
CA ASN A 31 24.20 -2.55 -9.70
C ASN A 31 23.38 -3.83 -9.83
N ALA A 32 23.68 -4.65 -10.84
CA ALA A 32 23.03 -5.95 -11.06
C ALA A 32 23.13 -6.87 -9.85
N ALA A 33 24.30 -6.93 -9.19
CA ALA A 33 24.51 -7.75 -8.00
C ALA A 33 23.62 -7.27 -6.82
N GLY A 34 23.47 -5.97 -6.64
CA GLY A 34 22.57 -5.39 -5.64
C GLY A 34 21.10 -5.68 -5.94
N PHE A 35 20.67 -5.60 -7.20
CA PHE A 35 19.30 -5.98 -7.60
C PHE A 35 19.04 -7.48 -7.38
N LEU A 36 20.00 -8.34 -7.64
CA LEU A 36 19.89 -9.78 -7.33
C LEU A 36 19.75 -10.01 -5.82
N ALA A 37 20.58 -9.35 -5.01
CA ALA A 37 20.52 -9.46 -3.55
C ALA A 37 19.17 -8.94 -3.01
N LEU A 38 18.66 -7.82 -3.54
CA LEU A 38 17.32 -7.30 -3.25
C LEU A 38 16.22 -8.29 -3.64
N GLY A 39 16.29 -8.83 -4.85
CA GLY A 39 15.32 -9.81 -5.33
C GLY A 39 15.28 -11.06 -4.45
N VAL A 40 16.45 -11.60 -4.08
CA VAL A 40 16.55 -12.75 -3.17
C VAL A 40 16.00 -12.42 -1.80
N SER A 41 16.31 -11.26 -1.24
CA SER A 41 15.81 -10.87 0.08
C SER A 41 14.28 -10.67 0.09
N ILE A 42 13.71 -10.09 -0.97
CA ILE A 42 12.25 -9.95 -1.13
C ILE A 42 11.60 -11.33 -1.30
N ALA A 43 12.21 -12.23 -2.09
CA ALA A 43 11.72 -13.59 -2.25
C ALA A 43 11.72 -14.36 -0.91
N LEU A 44 12.74 -14.18 -0.08
CA LEU A 44 12.79 -14.72 1.27
C LEU A 44 11.67 -14.16 2.16
N LEU A 45 11.45 -12.85 2.12
CA LEU A 45 10.34 -12.22 2.85
C LEU A 45 8.98 -12.73 2.38
N MET A 46 8.80 -12.96 1.07
CA MET A 46 7.59 -13.55 0.50
C MET A 46 7.34 -14.98 1.04
N ILE A 47 8.38 -15.80 1.12
CA ILE A 47 8.30 -17.17 1.66
C ILE A 47 7.97 -17.13 3.16
N VAL A 48 8.68 -16.32 3.93
CA VAL A 48 8.46 -16.16 5.38
C VAL A 48 7.09 -15.60 5.70
N SER A 49 6.50 -14.80 4.80
CA SER A 49 5.14 -14.25 4.97
C SER A 49 4.05 -15.31 4.98
N GLN A 50 4.30 -16.50 4.42
CA GLN A 50 3.31 -17.57 4.25
C GLN A 50 2.06 -17.16 3.45
N VAL A 51 2.12 -16.05 2.74
CA VAL A 51 1.04 -15.61 1.84
C VAL A 51 1.18 -16.38 0.51
N PRO A 52 0.08 -16.89 -0.07
CA PRO A 52 0.13 -17.61 -1.34
C PRO A 52 0.82 -16.80 -2.44
N LEU A 53 1.87 -17.34 -3.03
CA LEU A 53 2.66 -16.69 -4.09
C LEU A 53 1.80 -16.21 -5.26
N GLY A 54 0.78 -17.00 -5.62
CA GLY A 54 -0.15 -16.61 -6.69
C GLY A 54 -0.90 -15.29 -6.41
N MET A 55 -1.15 -14.98 -5.14
CA MET A 55 -1.80 -13.73 -4.76
C MET A 55 -0.82 -12.55 -4.79
N GLN A 56 0.41 -12.77 -4.37
CA GLN A 56 1.48 -11.77 -4.42
C GLN A 56 1.83 -11.44 -5.88
N LEU A 57 1.98 -12.45 -6.75
CA LEU A 57 2.27 -12.26 -8.17
C LEU A 57 1.09 -11.64 -8.94
N ARG A 58 -0.14 -11.88 -8.49
CA ARG A 58 -1.32 -11.26 -9.13
C ARG A 58 -1.31 -9.72 -9.01
N SER A 59 -0.67 -9.15 -7.99
CA SER A 59 -0.53 -7.70 -7.82
C SER A 59 0.37 -7.06 -8.89
N ILE A 60 1.24 -7.83 -9.54
CA ILE A 60 2.10 -7.34 -10.63
C ILE A 60 1.27 -7.14 -11.91
N ARG A 61 0.20 -7.93 -12.10
CA ARG A 61 -0.56 -7.98 -13.35
C ARG A 61 -1.07 -6.62 -13.85
N PRO A 62 -1.72 -5.77 -13.03
CA PRO A 62 -2.20 -4.46 -13.47
C PRO A 62 -1.07 -3.49 -13.84
N ILE A 63 0.12 -3.70 -13.28
CA ILE A 63 1.28 -2.81 -13.43
C ILE A 63 2.19 -3.24 -14.58
N LEU A 64 2.03 -4.47 -15.07
CA LEU A 64 2.77 -4.94 -16.24
C LEU A 64 2.65 -3.98 -17.43
N TRP A 65 1.49 -3.34 -17.61
CA TRP A 65 1.30 -2.33 -18.66
C TRP A 65 2.19 -1.10 -18.46
N ILE A 66 2.32 -0.64 -17.22
CA ILE A 66 3.17 0.51 -16.89
C ILE A 66 4.64 0.12 -17.06
N VAL A 67 5.02 -1.06 -16.59
CA VAL A 67 6.39 -1.58 -16.75
C VAL A 67 6.74 -1.72 -18.23
N LEU A 68 5.85 -2.30 -19.03
CA LEU A 68 6.07 -2.47 -20.47
C LEU A 68 6.14 -1.12 -21.19
N PHE A 69 5.26 -0.18 -20.85
CA PHE A 69 5.28 1.17 -21.41
C PHE A 69 6.58 1.90 -21.06
N THR A 70 6.97 1.88 -19.78
CA THR A 70 8.21 2.51 -19.30
C THR A 70 9.44 1.89 -19.95
N PHE A 71 9.47 0.55 -20.07
CA PHE A 71 10.51 -0.17 -20.79
C PHE A 71 10.60 0.29 -22.24
N GLY A 72 9.46 0.37 -22.94
CA GLY A 72 9.40 0.85 -24.33
C GLY A 72 9.90 2.27 -24.49
N VAL A 73 9.52 3.18 -23.59
CA VAL A 73 10.00 4.57 -23.60
C VAL A 73 11.53 4.61 -23.46
N HIS A 74 12.09 3.89 -22.49
CA HIS A 74 13.54 3.88 -22.30
C HIS A 74 14.29 3.20 -23.46
N LEU A 75 13.70 2.16 -24.04
CA LEU A 75 14.30 1.44 -25.15
C LEU A 75 14.53 2.34 -26.39
N PHE A 76 13.57 3.26 -26.66
CA PHE A 76 13.60 4.09 -27.88
C PHE A 76 14.05 5.54 -27.63
N MET A 77 13.94 6.05 -26.40
CA MET A 77 14.24 7.47 -26.10
C MET A 77 15.56 7.69 -25.39
N THR A 78 16.25 6.63 -24.94
CA THR A 78 17.55 6.80 -24.25
C THR A 78 18.65 6.87 -25.32
N PRO A 79 19.45 7.95 -25.37
CA PRO A 79 20.59 8.04 -26.27
C PRO A 79 21.71 7.08 -25.81
N GLY A 80 22.42 6.48 -26.75
CA GLY A 80 23.51 5.56 -26.46
C GLY A 80 24.03 4.84 -27.71
N THR A 81 24.75 3.73 -27.50
CA THR A 81 25.26 2.88 -28.59
C THR A 81 24.14 2.18 -29.32
N GLU A 82 23.98 2.43 -30.60
CA GLU A 82 22.93 1.87 -31.43
C GLU A 82 23.10 0.36 -31.60
N LEU A 83 22.11 -0.41 -31.15
CA LEU A 83 21.99 -1.85 -31.41
C LEU A 83 21.28 -2.12 -32.73
N PHE A 84 20.21 -1.39 -32.99
CA PHE A 84 19.39 -1.57 -34.17
C PHE A 84 18.67 -0.26 -34.46
N ALA A 85 18.77 0.25 -35.70
CA ALA A 85 18.07 1.44 -36.15
C ALA A 85 16.98 1.05 -37.18
N VAL A 86 15.71 1.36 -36.87
CA VAL A 86 14.59 1.21 -37.80
C VAL A 86 13.99 2.59 -38.01
N GLY A 87 14.47 3.28 -39.04
CA GLY A 87 14.01 4.63 -39.38
C GLY A 87 14.37 5.66 -38.29
N PRO A 88 13.40 6.45 -37.80
CA PRO A 88 13.66 7.46 -36.76
C PRO A 88 13.78 6.90 -35.35
N LEU A 89 13.58 5.61 -35.16
CA LEU A 89 13.65 4.92 -33.86
C LEU A 89 14.92 4.08 -33.78
N SER A 90 15.86 4.49 -32.91
CA SER A 90 17.07 3.73 -32.61
C SER A 90 16.92 3.06 -31.24
N THR A 91 17.14 1.75 -31.22
CA THR A 91 17.27 1.00 -29.96
C THR A 91 18.72 1.01 -29.52
N THR A 92 18.95 1.43 -28.26
CA THR A 92 20.28 1.53 -27.71
C THR A 92 20.53 0.51 -26.60
N TRP A 93 21.78 0.09 -26.40
CA TRP A 93 22.15 -0.83 -25.34
C TRP A 93 21.87 -0.23 -23.96
N GLU A 94 22.14 1.05 -23.81
CA GLU A 94 21.88 1.83 -22.60
C GLU A 94 20.37 1.94 -22.32
N GLY A 95 19.55 2.10 -23.36
CA GLY A 95 18.09 2.10 -23.27
C GLY A 95 17.54 0.75 -22.80
N LEU A 96 18.07 -0.35 -23.34
CA LEU A 96 17.70 -1.70 -22.94
C LEU A 96 18.04 -1.95 -21.45
N THR A 97 19.26 -1.66 -21.05
CA THR A 97 19.72 -1.86 -19.66
C THR A 97 18.95 -1.00 -18.68
N ARG A 98 18.79 0.30 -18.95
CA ARG A 98 17.97 1.20 -18.11
C ARG A 98 16.52 0.76 -18.02
N GLY A 99 15.92 0.39 -19.15
CA GLY A 99 14.53 -0.09 -19.18
C GLY A 99 14.32 -1.33 -18.32
N VAL A 100 15.24 -2.29 -18.36
CA VAL A 100 15.21 -3.50 -17.52
C VAL A 100 15.35 -3.15 -16.05
N TYR A 101 16.32 -2.29 -15.67
CA TYR A 101 16.52 -1.89 -14.27
C TYR A 101 15.32 -1.15 -13.69
N ILE A 102 14.74 -0.21 -14.45
CA ILE A 102 13.55 0.53 -14.01
C ILE A 102 12.35 -0.41 -13.91
N GLY A 103 12.14 -1.29 -14.89
CA GLY A 103 11.08 -2.29 -14.84
C GLY A 103 11.21 -3.21 -13.62
N LEU A 104 12.42 -3.72 -13.37
CA LEU A 104 12.70 -4.56 -12.20
C LEU A 104 12.48 -3.80 -10.89
N ARG A 105 12.94 -2.54 -10.81
CA ARG A 105 12.71 -1.65 -9.65
C ARG A 105 11.23 -1.52 -9.35
N LEU A 106 10.41 -1.21 -10.35
CA LEU A 106 8.96 -1.09 -10.19
C LEU A 106 8.33 -2.38 -9.68
N ILE A 107 8.73 -3.54 -10.20
CA ILE A 107 8.24 -4.84 -9.75
C ILE A 107 8.60 -5.07 -8.28
N LEU A 108 9.85 -4.81 -7.87
CA LEU A 108 10.29 -4.99 -6.48
C LEU A 108 9.54 -4.06 -5.51
N LEU A 109 9.34 -2.78 -5.88
CA LEU A 109 8.57 -1.82 -5.08
C LEU A 109 7.15 -2.28 -4.84
N ILE A 110 6.50 -2.84 -5.87
CA ILE A 110 5.14 -3.34 -5.78
C ILE A 110 5.04 -4.59 -4.93
N LEU A 111 5.96 -5.51 -5.09
CA LEU A 111 5.99 -6.72 -4.27
C LEU A 111 6.15 -6.37 -2.78
N LEU A 112 7.03 -5.42 -2.44
CA LEU A 112 7.19 -4.94 -1.09
C LEU A 112 5.93 -4.28 -0.53
N SER A 113 5.30 -3.38 -1.30
CA SER A 113 4.07 -2.70 -0.89
C SER A 113 2.91 -3.69 -0.73
N THR A 114 2.82 -4.67 -1.63
CA THR A 114 1.81 -5.74 -1.55
C THR A 114 2.02 -6.61 -0.31
N LEU A 115 3.27 -6.90 0.04
CA LEU A 115 3.58 -7.68 1.23
C LEU A 115 3.03 -7.00 2.51
N LEU A 116 3.20 -5.69 2.65
CA LEU A 116 2.61 -4.93 3.76
C LEU A 116 1.09 -5.04 3.76
N THR A 117 0.47 -4.80 2.61
CA THR A 117 -1.01 -4.79 2.47
C THR A 117 -1.63 -6.15 2.77
N LEU A 118 -0.98 -7.24 2.36
CA LEU A 118 -1.49 -8.60 2.58
C LEU A 118 -1.24 -9.10 4.01
N THR A 119 -0.18 -8.60 4.69
CA THR A 119 0.21 -9.05 6.03
C THR A 119 -0.31 -8.16 7.17
N THR A 120 -0.92 -7.00 6.85
CA THR A 120 -1.36 -6.06 7.88
C THR A 120 -2.76 -5.57 7.57
N SER A 121 -3.67 -5.66 8.55
CA SER A 121 -5.03 -5.14 8.37
C SER A 121 -5.06 -3.60 8.34
N PRO A 122 -6.01 -2.97 7.63
CA PRO A 122 -6.14 -1.52 7.59
C PRO A 122 -6.23 -0.88 8.97
N LEU A 123 -6.98 -1.48 9.91
CA LEU A 123 -7.09 -1.00 11.28
C LEU A 123 -5.73 -0.98 12.00
N ARG A 124 -4.94 -2.05 11.88
CA ARG A 124 -3.59 -2.10 12.46
C ARG A 124 -2.64 -1.07 11.82
N LEU A 125 -2.80 -0.81 10.52
CA LEU A 125 -2.03 0.25 9.85
C LEU A 125 -2.38 1.62 10.40
N THR A 126 -3.67 1.89 10.65
CA THR A 126 -4.12 3.14 11.27
C THR A 126 -3.54 3.34 12.66
N ASP A 127 -3.58 2.29 13.50
CA ASP A 127 -2.99 2.33 14.85
C ASP A 127 -1.47 2.58 14.80
N GLY A 128 -0.78 1.92 13.85
CA GLY A 128 0.66 2.12 13.62
C GLY A 128 0.99 3.54 13.18
N LEU A 129 0.19 4.10 12.26
CA LEU A 129 0.33 5.48 11.77
C LEU A 129 0.08 6.51 12.88
N GLU A 130 -0.97 6.33 13.70
CA GLU A 130 -1.24 7.19 14.86
C GLU A 130 -0.02 7.27 15.76
N ALA A 131 0.55 6.11 16.06
CA ALA A 131 1.69 6.04 16.95
C ALA A 131 2.96 6.68 16.35
N LEU A 132 3.22 6.49 15.04
CA LEU A 132 4.33 7.11 14.34
C LEU A 132 4.17 8.62 14.20
N LEU A 133 2.93 9.10 14.01
CA LEU A 133 2.62 10.52 13.89
C LEU A 133 2.44 11.21 15.26
N SER A 134 2.43 10.46 16.35
CA SER A 134 2.23 11.01 17.71
C SER A 134 3.18 12.17 18.07
N PRO A 135 4.46 12.23 17.61
CA PRO A 135 5.33 13.38 17.86
C PRO A 135 4.81 14.69 17.23
N LEU A 136 4.02 14.61 16.14
CA LEU A 136 3.43 15.77 15.47
C LEU A 136 2.33 16.46 16.31
N ARG A 137 1.82 15.78 17.34
CA ARG A 137 0.91 16.40 18.33
C ARG A 137 1.55 17.61 18.99
N ARG A 138 2.89 17.62 19.15
CA ARG A 138 3.64 18.77 19.71
C ARG A 138 3.60 20.01 18.82
N VAL A 139 3.33 19.83 17.54
CA VAL A 139 3.23 20.90 16.53
C VAL A 139 1.77 21.30 16.28
N GLY A 140 0.82 20.76 17.07
CA GLY A 140 -0.60 21.11 17.00
C GLY A 140 -1.41 20.25 16.02
N VAL A 141 -0.86 19.17 15.47
CA VAL A 141 -1.61 18.26 14.58
C VAL A 141 -2.52 17.37 15.42
N PRO A 142 -3.85 17.32 15.16
CA PRO A 142 -4.80 16.48 15.89
C PRO A 142 -4.73 15.00 15.46
N VAL A 143 -3.58 14.36 15.71
CA VAL A 143 -3.28 12.99 15.24
C VAL A 143 -4.26 11.97 15.78
N HIS A 144 -4.68 12.12 17.05
CA HIS A 144 -5.62 11.20 17.69
C HIS A 144 -7.01 11.29 17.05
N GLU A 145 -7.48 12.49 16.80
CA GLU A 145 -8.79 12.74 16.18
C GLU A 145 -8.80 12.19 14.75
N LEU A 146 -7.72 12.39 13.98
CA LEU A 146 -7.57 11.84 12.64
C LEU A 146 -7.58 10.30 12.66
N SER A 147 -6.84 9.69 13.55
CA SER A 147 -6.81 8.22 13.70
C SER A 147 -8.17 7.67 14.09
N MET A 148 -8.86 8.33 15.02
CA MET A 148 -10.20 7.94 15.43
C MET A 148 -11.20 8.03 14.26
N MET A 149 -11.16 9.13 13.47
CA MET A 149 -11.99 9.26 12.27
C MET A 149 -11.71 8.14 11.27
N MET A 150 -10.44 7.82 11.01
CA MET A 150 -10.08 6.71 10.12
C MET A 150 -10.59 5.36 10.66
N THR A 151 -10.47 5.11 11.94
CA THR A 151 -10.93 3.87 12.58
C THR A 151 -12.45 3.72 12.49
N ILE A 152 -13.19 4.80 12.75
CA ILE A 152 -14.66 4.85 12.60
C ILE A 152 -15.06 4.63 11.15
N ALA A 153 -14.39 5.32 10.20
CA ALA A 153 -14.66 5.16 8.78
C ALA A 153 -14.43 3.71 8.31
N LEU A 154 -13.28 3.11 8.65
CA LEU A 154 -12.97 1.71 8.31
C LEU A 154 -13.98 0.71 8.89
N ARG A 155 -14.53 1.01 10.07
CA ARG A 155 -15.58 0.18 10.68
C ARG A 155 -16.91 0.32 9.99
N PHE A 156 -17.26 1.51 9.50
CA PHE A 156 -18.54 1.77 8.86
C PHE A 156 -18.57 1.36 7.38
N ILE A 157 -17.43 1.31 6.70
CA ILE A 157 -17.38 0.89 5.29
C ILE A 157 -18.14 -0.40 5.00
N PRO A 158 -17.92 -1.55 5.72
CA PRO A 158 -18.65 -2.77 5.44
C PRO A 158 -20.17 -2.60 5.61
N THR A 159 -20.57 -1.89 6.66
CA THR A 159 -22.01 -1.68 6.96
C THR A 159 -22.68 -0.79 5.91
N LEU A 160 -21.99 0.26 5.45
CA LEU A 160 -22.49 1.13 4.38
C LEU A 160 -22.54 0.41 3.03
N LEU A 161 -21.61 -0.53 2.75
CA LEU A 161 -21.65 -1.35 1.55
C LEU A 161 -22.86 -2.32 1.57
N GLU A 162 -23.16 -2.93 2.71
CA GLU A 162 -24.34 -3.76 2.86
C GLU A 162 -25.64 -2.95 2.67
N GLU A 163 -25.67 -1.72 3.19
CA GLU A 163 -26.81 -0.83 3.05
C GLU A 163 -26.97 -0.35 1.61
N LEU A 164 -25.87 -0.01 0.94
CA LEU A 164 -25.83 0.32 -0.48
C LEU A 164 -26.43 -0.83 -1.31
N ASP A 165 -26.03 -2.06 -1.05
CA ASP A 165 -26.53 -3.25 -1.74
C ASP A 165 -28.05 -3.42 -1.54
N ARG A 166 -28.58 -3.19 -0.33
CA ARG A 166 -30.02 -3.25 -0.03
C ARG A 166 -30.79 -2.17 -0.79
N ILE A 167 -30.27 -0.92 -0.76
CA ILE A 167 -30.89 0.21 -1.48
C ILE A 167 -30.88 -0.05 -2.99
N MET A 168 -29.74 -0.50 -3.55
CA MET A 168 -29.64 -0.82 -4.97
C MET A 168 -30.63 -1.90 -5.41
N LYS A 169 -30.77 -2.99 -4.62
CA LYS A 169 -31.76 -4.03 -4.90
C LYS A 169 -33.19 -3.50 -4.87
N ALA A 170 -33.50 -2.65 -3.89
CA ALA A 170 -34.83 -2.02 -3.80
C ALA A 170 -35.11 -1.08 -4.99
N GLN A 171 -34.12 -0.31 -5.44
CA GLN A 171 -34.26 0.57 -6.61
C GLN A 171 -34.33 -0.23 -7.92
N LYS A 172 -33.59 -1.32 -8.07
CA LYS A 172 -33.74 -2.24 -9.22
C LYS A 172 -35.17 -2.81 -9.29
N ALA A 173 -35.75 -3.22 -8.14
CA ALA A 173 -37.11 -3.69 -8.09
C ALA A 173 -38.16 -2.61 -8.45
N ARG A 174 -37.83 -1.32 -8.31
CA ARG A 174 -38.62 -0.16 -8.74
C ARG A 174 -38.39 0.24 -10.21
N GLY A 175 -37.59 -0.56 -10.95
CA GLY A 175 -37.32 -0.32 -12.36
C GLY A 175 -36.10 0.58 -12.65
N ALA A 176 -35.27 0.88 -11.65
CA ALA A 176 -34.03 1.61 -11.89
C ALA A 176 -33.02 0.72 -12.65
N ASP A 177 -32.51 1.24 -13.75
CA ASP A 177 -31.47 0.59 -14.55
C ASP A 177 -30.13 1.29 -14.36
N PHE A 178 -29.17 0.57 -13.77
CA PHE A 178 -27.81 1.04 -13.48
C PHE A 178 -26.79 0.62 -14.56
N GLU A 179 -27.17 -0.33 -15.43
CA GLU A 179 -26.25 -1.01 -16.34
C GLU A 179 -26.40 -0.53 -17.80
N HIS A 180 -27.64 -0.20 -18.21
CA HIS A 180 -27.96 0.13 -19.59
C HIS A 180 -28.35 1.61 -19.77
N GLY A 181 -28.12 2.16 -20.97
CA GLY A 181 -28.47 3.53 -21.31
C GLY A 181 -27.32 4.52 -21.35
N SER A 182 -27.64 5.80 -21.62
CA SER A 182 -26.65 6.87 -21.67
C SER A 182 -26.05 7.16 -20.28
N ILE A 183 -24.84 7.72 -20.27
CA ILE A 183 -24.12 8.08 -19.02
C ILE A 183 -24.99 8.97 -18.12
N VAL A 184 -25.70 9.95 -18.71
CA VAL A 184 -26.61 10.86 -17.99
C VAL A 184 -27.76 10.10 -17.32
N ARG A 185 -28.33 9.10 -18.00
CA ARG A 185 -29.41 8.26 -17.45
C ARG A 185 -28.93 7.42 -16.28
N ARG A 186 -27.74 6.84 -16.38
CA ARG A 186 -27.09 6.08 -15.29
C ARG A 186 -26.82 6.98 -14.08
N MET A 187 -26.27 8.18 -14.29
CA MET A 187 -26.03 9.13 -13.20
C MET A 187 -27.33 9.53 -12.51
N ARG A 188 -28.41 9.76 -13.27
CA ARG A 188 -29.73 10.08 -12.69
C ARG A 188 -30.31 8.91 -11.88
N ALA A 189 -30.02 7.67 -12.25
CA ALA A 189 -30.42 6.48 -11.51
C ALA A 189 -29.67 6.31 -10.17
N ILE A 190 -28.47 6.88 -10.05
CA ILE A 190 -27.65 6.81 -8.82
C ILE A 190 -28.18 7.74 -7.73
N VAL A 191 -28.78 8.88 -8.08
CA VAL A 191 -29.27 9.88 -7.09
C VAL A 191 -30.26 9.27 -6.07
N PRO A 192 -31.28 8.48 -6.47
CA PRO A 192 -32.19 7.81 -5.53
C PRO A 192 -31.51 6.77 -4.62
N VAL A 193 -30.29 6.38 -4.90
CA VAL A 193 -29.46 5.49 -4.06
C VAL A 193 -28.61 6.32 -3.09
N LEU A 194 -28.02 7.41 -3.57
CA LEU A 194 -27.16 8.27 -2.76
C LEU A 194 -27.89 8.95 -1.63
N VAL A 195 -29.07 9.53 -1.90
CA VAL A 195 -29.81 10.30 -0.89
C VAL A 195 -30.14 9.46 0.35
N PRO A 196 -30.75 8.26 0.24
CA PRO A 196 -31.00 7.42 1.40
C PRO A 196 -29.71 6.97 2.12
N LEU A 197 -28.65 6.69 1.35
CA LEU A 197 -27.36 6.29 1.92
C LEU A 197 -26.75 7.40 2.76
N PHE A 198 -26.75 8.66 2.26
CA PHE A 198 -26.29 9.81 3.03
C PHE A 198 -27.10 10.01 4.30
N LEU A 199 -28.45 9.95 4.21
CA LEU A 199 -29.31 10.10 5.38
C LEU A 199 -29.03 9.02 6.43
N SER A 200 -28.79 7.78 6.01
CA SER A 200 -28.40 6.70 6.91
C SER A 200 -27.03 6.95 7.55
N ALA A 201 -26.04 7.39 6.75
CA ALA A 201 -24.71 7.72 7.26
C ALA A 201 -24.74 8.85 8.31
N PHE A 202 -25.49 9.94 8.06
CA PHE A 202 -25.66 11.01 9.03
C PHE A 202 -26.36 10.55 10.31
N ARG A 203 -27.45 9.79 10.18
CA ARG A 203 -28.14 9.24 11.36
C ARG A 203 -27.24 8.39 12.24
N ARG A 204 -26.40 7.55 11.62
CA ARG A 204 -25.39 6.74 12.35
C ARG A 204 -24.30 7.61 12.99
N ALA A 205 -23.90 8.70 12.32
CA ALA A 205 -22.94 9.64 12.90
C ALA A 205 -23.51 10.34 14.15
N ASP A 206 -24.78 10.77 14.09
CA ASP A 206 -25.48 11.36 15.24
C ASP A 206 -25.64 10.38 16.40
N GLU A 207 -26.06 9.15 16.10
CA GLU A 207 -26.17 8.07 17.11
C GLU A 207 -24.83 7.78 17.78
N LEU A 208 -23.74 7.73 16.99
CA LEU A 208 -22.38 7.54 17.51
C LEU A 208 -21.94 8.73 18.36
N ALA A 209 -22.20 9.96 17.91
CA ALA A 209 -21.86 11.17 18.66
C ALA A 209 -22.58 11.19 20.02
N MET A 210 -23.88 10.94 20.05
CA MET A 210 -24.65 10.84 21.30
C MET A 210 -24.10 9.74 22.21
N ALA A 211 -23.75 8.57 21.64
CA ALA A 211 -23.18 7.47 22.44
C ALA A 211 -21.79 7.82 23.00
N MET A 212 -20.99 8.62 22.31
CA MET A 212 -19.69 9.11 22.77
C MET A 212 -19.85 10.14 23.88
N GLU A 213 -20.79 11.08 23.72
CA GLU A 213 -21.14 12.09 24.76
C GLU A 213 -21.65 11.41 26.04
N ALA A 214 -22.55 10.44 25.91
CA ALA A 214 -23.06 9.68 27.04
C ALA A 214 -21.96 8.87 27.79
N ARG A 215 -20.84 8.56 27.09
CA ARG A 215 -19.65 7.94 27.69
C ARG A 215 -18.60 8.96 28.15
N CYS A 216 -18.96 10.23 28.23
CA CYS A 216 -18.08 11.33 28.65
C CYS A 216 -16.81 11.44 27.79
N TYR A 217 -16.90 11.25 26.48
CA TYR A 217 -15.77 11.44 25.59
C TYR A 217 -15.34 12.91 25.57
N ARG A 218 -14.08 13.19 25.90
CA ARG A 218 -13.48 14.54 25.96
C ARG A 218 -12.24 14.72 25.10
N GLY A 219 -12.16 13.99 23.97
CA GLY A 219 -10.97 14.01 23.10
C GLY A 219 -9.90 12.99 23.50
N GLY A 220 -8.66 13.21 23.01
CA GLY A 220 -7.55 12.26 23.18
C GLY A 220 -6.73 12.41 24.44
N GLU A 221 -6.94 13.46 25.25
CA GLU A 221 -6.15 13.71 26.46
C GLU A 221 -6.53 12.75 27.59
N GLY A 222 -5.51 12.16 28.24
CA GLY A 222 -5.69 11.27 29.39
C GLY A 222 -6.32 9.90 29.09
N ARG A 223 -6.46 9.49 27.82
CA ARG A 223 -7.03 8.19 27.44
C ARG A 223 -5.98 7.08 27.45
N THR A 224 -6.40 5.92 27.94
CA THR A 224 -5.69 4.65 27.78
C THR A 224 -6.22 3.89 26.56
N GLN A 225 -5.37 3.17 25.86
CA GLN A 225 -5.75 2.29 24.75
C GLN A 225 -6.01 0.88 25.28
N MET A 226 -7.13 0.27 24.89
CA MET A 226 -7.47 -1.11 25.28
C MET A 226 -6.50 -2.14 24.68
N LYS A 227 -5.91 -1.85 23.53
CA LYS A 227 -4.85 -2.64 22.88
C LYS A 227 -3.63 -1.76 22.70
N GLU A 228 -2.72 -1.80 23.65
CA GLU A 228 -1.45 -1.11 23.50
C GLU A 228 -0.56 -1.85 22.51
N LEU A 229 0.12 -1.09 21.66
CA LEU A 229 1.13 -1.65 20.77
C LEU A 229 2.41 -1.86 21.57
N HIS A 230 2.87 -3.11 21.66
CA HIS A 230 4.11 -3.46 22.36
C HIS A 230 5.14 -3.97 21.35
N ILE A 231 6.31 -3.33 21.34
CA ILE A 231 7.46 -3.82 20.57
C ILE A 231 7.97 -5.09 21.24
N GLY A 232 7.86 -6.22 20.55
CA GLY A 232 8.25 -7.53 21.05
C GLY A 232 9.65 -7.97 20.59
N ARG A 233 10.10 -9.13 21.04
CA ARG A 233 11.37 -9.73 20.58
C ARG A 233 11.39 -9.99 19.06
N VAL A 234 10.23 -10.25 18.49
CA VAL A 234 10.03 -10.44 17.05
C VAL A 234 10.42 -9.19 16.26
N ASP A 235 10.07 -8.02 16.79
CA ASP A 235 10.33 -6.73 16.13
C ASP A 235 11.82 -6.39 16.16
N TYR A 236 12.48 -6.60 17.30
CA TYR A 236 13.94 -6.42 17.39
C TYR A 236 14.70 -7.37 16.46
N ALA A 237 14.27 -8.63 16.36
CA ALA A 237 14.87 -9.58 15.42
C ALA A 237 14.65 -9.13 13.97
N ALA A 238 13.46 -8.62 13.61
CA ALA A 238 13.17 -8.11 12.28
C ALA A 238 14.04 -6.89 11.92
N VAL A 239 14.21 -5.95 12.86
CA VAL A 239 15.10 -4.79 12.69
C VAL A 239 16.56 -5.25 12.50
N ALA A 240 17.05 -6.19 13.32
CA ALA A 240 18.40 -6.70 13.19
C ALA A 240 18.63 -7.39 11.83
N VAL A 241 17.72 -8.25 11.40
CA VAL A 241 17.79 -8.92 10.08
C VAL A 241 17.75 -7.90 8.95
N PHE A 242 16.90 -6.87 9.06
CA PHE A 242 16.83 -5.80 8.08
C PHE A 242 18.15 -5.03 7.99
N VAL A 243 18.71 -4.59 9.12
CA VAL A 243 19.96 -3.82 9.16
C VAL A 243 21.12 -4.62 8.58
N LEU A 244 21.25 -5.89 8.96
CA LEU A 244 22.28 -6.80 8.43
C LEU A 244 22.09 -7.03 6.92
N GLY A 245 20.85 -7.27 6.49
CA GLY A 245 20.52 -7.44 5.08
C GLY A 245 20.81 -6.19 4.25
N ALA A 246 20.39 -5.01 4.74
CA ALA A 246 20.65 -3.74 4.10
C ALA A 246 22.15 -3.43 4.02
N ALA A 247 22.90 -3.66 5.10
CA ALA A 247 24.35 -3.51 5.10
C ALA A 247 25.04 -4.46 4.09
N GLY A 248 24.57 -5.71 4.02
CA GLY A 248 25.05 -6.68 3.03
C GLY A 248 24.77 -6.25 1.59
N ILE A 249 23.54 -5.76 1.31
CA ILE A 249 23.15 -5.27 -0.01
C ILE A 249 24.00 -4.04 -0.38
N CYS A 250 24.18 -3.10 0.55
CA CYS A 250 25.03 -1.92 0.33
C CYS A 250 26.49 -2.31 0.08
N ALA A 251 27.03 -3.27 0.82
CA ALA A 251 28.40 -3.76 0.62
C ALA A 251 28.58 -4.40 -0.75
N VAL A 252 27.63 -5.23 -1.18
CA VAL A 252 27.61 -5.84 -2.52
C VAL A 252 27.44 -4.79 -3.61
N SER A 253 26.62 -3.78 -3.36
CA SER A 253 26.42 -2.65 -4.28
C SER A 253 27.69 -1.80 -4.38
N ALA A 254 28.42 -1.55 -3.31
CA ALA A 254 29.67 -0.77 -3.33
C ALA A 254 30.84 -1.53 -3.99
N GLY A 255 30.87 -2.87 -3.90
CA GLY A 255 31.92 -3.71 -4.49
C GLY A 255 31.69 -4.11 -5.95
N GLY A 256 30.48 -3.91 -6.47
CA GLY A 256 30.12 -4.27 -7.84
C GLY A 256 30.44 -3.17 -8.85
N LEU A 257 30.77 -3.56 -10.09
CA LEU A 257 30.90 -2.64 -11.22
C LEU A 257 29.57 -1.89 -11.41
N SER A 258 29.62 -0.58 -11.23
CA SER A 258 28.46 0.28 -11.54
C SER A 258 28.23 0.25 -13.05
N PHE A 259 27.07 -0.17 -13.46
CA PHE A 259 26.56 0.01 -14.82
C PHE A 259 25.90 1.39 -14.98
N ALA A 260 26.48 2.42 -14.34
CA ALA A 260 26.10 3.79 -14.66
C ALA A 260 26.87 4.19 -15.92
N PRO A 261 26.18 4.50 -17.05
CA PRO A 261 26.78 5.24 -18.14
C PRO A 261 26.91 6.70 -17.77
#